data_ac678a44e50d4ac0d608d394d9866082
#
_entry.id   ac678a44e50d4ac0d608d394d9866082
#
_cell.length_a   1.000
_cell.length_b   1.000
_cell.length_c   1.000
_cell.angle_alpha   90.00
_cell.angle_beta   90.00
_cell.angle_gamma   90.00
#
_symmetry.space_group_name_H-M   'P 1'
#
loop_
_entity.id
_entity.type
_entity.pdbx_description
1 polymer ?
#
loop_
_entity_poly.entity_id
_entity_poly.type
_entity_poly.pdbx_seq_one_letter_code
_entity_poly.pdbx_strand_id
1 'polypeptide(L)'
;MLNFNYSVKPLIAAVGIALCGVVCAADAPGENGAGAAHEIKDPYYGETLFQFFQNHYFATLTGLMVSQEFGRVSHHAEEAEVLRGGILLSYGMHREAGAVFERLIDIGASPVTRDRAWFYLAKIRYQRGYLPEAETALKHIGKALPADLQEERGLLEANLLMARSDYASAINVLQPLEATSADPTYVRYNLGIALMKTGSSARGIAMLDQVGIAGADDEEHRSLRDRANLALGFSAMSANKNQDARNYFERIRLKGAQANKALLGMGWSSVSEKNFNQALVPWQELAQRDDNDTAELEAKLAVPYAYAELGALGQSARLYNDAIAAFTHEDTDLNESIDAIKSGKLIDALLDENPGDDMGWFWSIKGLPTMPHASHLARVLAQHDFQEAFKNYRDLRFLSKNLEDWRDKLNVFEAMLDNRRKAFAERLPQVMQQSESIGIPAMRNRQTQIAQQIASGEAEGDGVAFADAKQVAVLARINDAQQLIDQHPGESDFSDASDKVRLAHGALIWQLAQDFSERDWQAKKDMQEIAGQLDHAQQLEQELLQAQRDEPARFDQFAQRIAAISQSLNAMIPRIATLQQEQQLAVQGIAIDQLSHEKELLTQYATQARFALAQLYDRGTGHTVPKTEADHATP
;
A
#
# COMPACT_ATOMS: atom_id res chain seq x y z
N MET A 1 -5.70 -19.34 45.65
CA MET A 1 -6.74 -18.78 44.75
C MET A 1 -6.07 -17.74 43.87
N LEU A 2 -5.58 -18.18 42.73
CA LEU A 2 -4.97 -17.28 41.72
C LEU A 2 -6.11 -16.67 40.91
N ASN A 3 -6.28 -15.34 41.01
CA ASN A 3 -7.20 -14.59 40.14
C ASN A 3 -6.63 -14.55 38.73
N PHE A 4 -7.09 -15.46 37.87
CA PHE A 4 -6.82 -15.40 36.43
C PHE A 4 -7.70 -14.32 35.80
N ASN A 5 -7.23 -13.08 35.80
CA ASN A 5 -7.75 -12.05 34.90
C ASN A 5 -7.16 -12.26 33.52
N TYR A 6 -7.76 -13.17 32.74
CA TYR A 6 -7.48 -13.24 31.30
C TYR A 6 -8.11 -12.02 30.64
N SER A 7 -7.31 -10.99 30.45
CA SER A 7 -7.60 -9.96 29.47
C SER A 7 -7.55 -10.61 28.09
N VAL A 8 -8.71 -10.99 27.55
CA VAL A 8 -8.85 -11.38 26.16
C VAL A 8 -8.67 -10.11 25.34
N LYS A 9 -7.41 -9.79 24.99
CA LYS A 9 -7.16 -8.78 23.96
C LYS A 9 -7.74 -9.32 22.66
N PRO A 10 -8.64 -8.59 21.99
CA PRO A 10 -9.22 -9.06 20.75
C PRO A 10 -8.14 -9.23 19.69
N LEU A 11 -8.37 -10.20 18.82
CA LEU A 11 -7.53 -10.59 17.70
C LEU A 11 -7.37 -9.42 16.71
N ILE A 12 -6.27 -8.71 16.75
CA ILE A 12 -5.95 -7.64 15.79
C ILE A 12 -5.07 -8.15 14.62
N ALA A 13 -4.64 -9.42 14.66
CA ALA A 13 -3.58 -9.91 13.78
C ALA A 13 -3.98 -10.30 12.34
N ALA A 14 -5.27 -10.30 11.97
CA ALA A 14 -5.70 -10.84 10.67
C ALA A 14 -6.15 -9.81 9.63
N VAL A 15 -6.02 -8.51 9.89
CA VAL A 15 -6.66 -7.47 9.05
C VAL A 15 -5.74 -6.88 7.98
N GLY A 16 -4.46 -7.20 7.99
CA GLY A 16 -3.49 -6.64 7.03
C GLY A 16 -3.60 -7.18 5.60
N ILE A 17 -4.15 -8.38 5.40
CA ILE A 17 -4.13 -9.07 4.09
C ILE A 17 -5.39 -8.82 3.25
N ALA A 18 -6.51 -8.45 3.87
CA ALA A 18 -7.79 -8.26 3.17
C ALA A 18 -7.87 -6.96 2.34
N LEU A 19 -6.97 -6.00 2.53
CA LEU A 19 -7.02 -4.74 1.77
C LEU A 19 -6.55 -4.87 0.30
N CYS A 20 -5.70 -5.85 -0.01
CA CYS A 20 -5.32 -6.13 -1.39
C CYS A 20 -6.43 -6.84 -2.19
N GLY A 21 -7.32 -7.59 -1.51
CA GLY A 21 -8.41 -8.30 -2.17
C GLY A 21 -9.62 -7.43 -2.53
N VAL A 22 -9.84 -6.34 -1.81
CA VAL A 22 -11.08 -5.54 -1.89
C VAL A 22 -11.10 -4.55 -3.06
N VAL A 23 -9.95 -4.14 -3.60
CA VAL A 23 -9.92 -3.36 -4.86
C VAL A 23 -10.01 -4.29 -6.08
N CYS A 24 -9.71 -5.60 -5.91
CA CYS A 24 -9.72 -6.59 -6.99
C CYS A 24 -10.97 -7.49 -7.02
N ALA A 25 -11.84 -7.45 -6.01
CA ALA A 25 -13.05 -8.30 -5.95
C ALA A 25 -14.29 -7.66 -6.58
N ALA A 26 -14.13 -6.58 -7.33
CA ALA A 26 -15.13 -6.20 -8.32
C ALA A 26 -14.81 -7.01 -9.58
N ASP A 27 -15.56 -8.13 -9.76
CA ASP A 27 -15.57 -8.98 -10.94
C ASP A 27 -14.60 -10.18 -11.00
N ALA A 28 -14.90 -11.21 -10.18
CA ALA A 28 -14.84 -12.57 -10.70
C ALA A 28 -16.22 -12.86 -11.36
N PRO A 29 -16.28 -13.36 -12.60
CA PRO A 29 -17.56 -13.55 -13.29
C PRO A 29 -18.33 -14.73 -12.68
N GLY A 30 -19.27 -14.40 -11.79
CA GLY A 30 -20.44 -15.24 -11.55
C GLY A 30 -21.40 -14.97 -12.70
N GLU A 31 -21.72 -16.01 -13.45
CA GLU A 31 -22.72 -16.01 -14.51
C GLU A 31 -24.04 -15.43 -14.01
N ASN A 32 -24.47 -14.34 -14.65
CA ASN A 32 -25.75 -13.64 -14.70
C ASN A 32 -25.73 -12.20 -14.16
N GLY A 33 -25.31 -11.32 -15.04
CA GLY A 33 -25.46 -9.88 -14.92
C GLY A 33 -24.36 -9.18 -15.70
N ALA A 34 -24.60 -8.75 -16.93
CA ALA A 34 -23.69 -7.92 -17.68
C ALA A 34 -23.47 -6.60 -16.91
N GLY A 35 -22.53 -6.59 -15.99
CA GLY A 35 -21.96 -5.39 -15.41
C GLY A 35 -21.23 -4.67 -16.54
N ALA A 36 -21.59 -3.40 -16.79
CA ALA A 36 -20.87 -2.55 -17.74
C ALA A 36 -19.38 -2.58 -17.36
N ALA A 37 -18.54 -3.01 -18.31
CA ALA A 37 -17.10 -2.93 -18.14
C ALA A 37 -16.75 -1.51 -17.71
N HIS A 38 -16.07 -1.34 -16.58
CA HIS A 38 -15.60 -0.03 -16.12
C HIS A 38 -14.57 0.47 -17.13
N GLU A 39 -15.01 1.33 -18.04
CA GLU A 39 -14.15 1.95 -19.02
C GLU A 39 -13.22 2.96 -18.34
N ILE A 40 -11.93 2.72 -18.39
CA ILE A 40 -10.92 3.65 -17.87
C ILE A 40 -10.81 4.81 -18.87
N LYS A 41 -11.36 5.97 -18.51
CA LYS A 41 -11.38 7.17 -19.35
C LYS A 41 -10.11 8.00 -19.25
N ASP A 42 -9.43 7.97 -18.10
CA ASP A 42 -8.20 8.70 -17.85
C ASP A 42 -6.98 7.77 -18.02
N PRO A 43 -6.15 7.96 -19.07
CA PRO A 43 -4.97 7.11 -19.30
C PRO A 43 -4.01 7.06 -18.12
N TYR A 44 -3.82 8.18 -17.42
CA TYR A 44 -2.96 8.26 -16.23
C TYR A 44 -3.52 7.50 -15.02
N TYR A 45 -4.85 7.38 -14.91
CA TYR A 45 -5.46 6.51 -13.93
C TYR A 45 -5.25 5.03 -14.28
N GLY A 46 -5.35 4.69 -15.57
CA GLY A 46 -5.02 3.36 -16.08
C GLY A 46 -3.57 2.95 -15.80
N GLU A 47 -2.60 3.86 -16.01
CA GLU A 47 -1.20 3.63 -15.66
C GLU A 47 -1.02 3.41 -14.16
N THR A 48 -1.69 4.20 -13.34
CA THR A 48 -1.70 4.05 -11.88
C THR A 48 -2.21 2.67 -11.46
N LEU A 49 -3.33 2.20 -12.03
CA LEU A 49 -3.86 0.87 -11.77
C LEU A 49 -2.90 -0.23 -12.24
N PHE A 50 -2.25 -0.05 -13.39
CA PHE A 50 -1.24 -1.00 -13.87
C PHE A 50 -0.09 -1.16 -12.86
N GLN A 51 0.46 -0.07 -12.33
CA GLN A 51 1.49 -0.10 -11.28
C GLN A 51 0.96 -0.77 -10.01
N PHE A 52 -0.28 -0.48 -9.64
CA PHE A 52 -0.92 -1.10 -8.47
C PHE A 52 -1.00 -2.63 -8.58
N PHE A 53 -1.46 -3.14 -9.71
CA PHE A 53 -1.55 -4.60 -9.95
C PHE A 53 -0.18 -5.28 -10.12
N GLN A 54 0.88 -4.51 -10.40
CA GLN A 54 2.27 -4.98 -10.36
C GLN A 54 2.87 -4.94 -8.94
N ASN A 55 2.08 -4.59 -7.92
CA ASN A 55 2.51 -4.41 -6.54
C ASN A 55 3.54 -3.28 -6.33
N HIS A 56 3.68 -2.36 -7.28
CA HIS A 56 4.55 -1.19 -7.17
C HIS A 56 3.84 -0.06 -6.41
N TYR A 57 3.44 -0.29 -5.17
CA TYR A 57 2.54 0.59 -4.41
C TYR A 57 3.10 2.00 -4.18
N PHE A 58 4.41 2.15 -3.98
CA PHE A 58 5.02 3.47 -3.83
C PHE A 58 4.97 4.27 -5.14
N ALA A 59 5.30 3.64 -6.27
CA ALA A 59 5.19 4.26 -7.59
C ALA A 59 3.72 4.58 -7.91
N THR A 60 2.79 3.69 -7.56
CA THR A 60 1.34 3.92 -7.67
C THR A 60 0.92 5.17 -6.90
N LEU A 61 1.29 5.27 -5.61
CA LEU A 61 0.91 6.39 -4.75
C LEU A 61 1.48 7.71 -5.29
N THR A 62 2.77 7.75 -5.58
CA THR A 62 3.44 8.97 -6.07
C THR A 62 2.97 9.37 -7.45
N GLY A 63 2.80 8.43 -8.38
CA GLY A 63 2.26 8.66 -9.72
C GLY A 63 0.82 9.17 -9.68
N LEU A 64 -0.02 8.60 -8.78
CA LEU A 64 -1.38 9.05 -8.56
C LEU A 64 -1.43 10.48 -8.02
N MET A 65 -0.63 10.79 -7.00
CA MET A 65 -0.57 12.15 -6.43
C MET A 65 -0.12 13.19 -7.46
N VAL A 66 0.87 12.86 -8.29
CA VAL A 66 1.30 13.73 -9.41
C VAL A 66 0.19 13.92 -10.43
N SER A 67 -0.51 12.84 -10.80
CA SER A 67 -1.61 12.90 -11.79
C SER A 67 -2.79 13.71 -11.25
N GLN A 68 -3.07 13.63 -9.95
CA GLN A 68 -4.09 14.45 -9.28
C GLN A 68 -3.72 15.94 -9.27
N GLU A 69 -2.45 16.26 -8.95
CA GLU A 69 -1.96 17.65 -8.95
C GLU A 69 -2.09 18.32 -10.31
N PHE A 70 -1.87 17.56 -11.38
CA PHE A 70 -2.03 18.06 -12.75
C PHE A 70 -3.45 17.90 -13.33
N GLY A 71 -4.44 17.48 -12.54
CA GLY A 71 -5.83 17.33 -12.97
C GLY A 71 -6.04 16.24 -14.05
N ARG A 72 -5.18 15.24 -14.12
CA ARG A 72 -5.15 14.20 -15.18
C ARG A 72 -6.05 13.00 -14.91
N VAL A 73 -6.76 12.98 -13.78
CA VAL A 73 -7.64 11.89 -13.33
C VAL A 73 -9.05 12.39 -13.01
N SER A 74 -9.53 13.38 -13.76
CA SER A 74 -10.78 14.08 -13.48
C SER A 74 -12.02 13.19 -13.60
N HIS A 75 -12.02 12.20 -14.52
CA HIS A 75 -13.14 11.27 -14.70
C HIS A 75 -13.19 10.18 -13.62
N HIS A 76 -12.08 9.96 -12.89
CA HIS A 76 -11.94 8.95 -11.84
C HIS A 76 -11.49 9.59 -10.51
N ALA A 77 -11.87 10.85 -10.25
CA ALA A 77 -11.37 11.62 -9.11
C ALA A 77 -11.70 10.96 -7.76
N GLU A 78 -12.92 10.42 -7.60
CA GLU A 78 -13.35 9.77 -6.36
C GLU A 78 -12.66 8.42 -6.15
N GLU A 79 -12.60 7.59 -7.19
CA GLU A 79 -11.93 6.28 -7.15
C GLU A 79 -10.44 6.44 -6.89
N ALA A 80 -9.81 7.45 -7.51
CA ALA A 80 -8.41 7.80 -7.30
C ALA A 80 -8.13 8.19 -5.84
N GLU A 81 -9.00 8.98 -5.20
CA GLU A 81 -8.88 9.31 -3.77
C GLU A 81 -9.09 8.08 -2.89
N VAL A 82 -10.07 7.21 -3.18
CA VAL A 82 -10.26 5.95 -2.42
C VAL A 82 -9.03 5.06 -2.52
N LEU A 83 -8.46 4.90 -3.73
CA LEU A 83 -7.23 4.12 -3.94
C LEU A 83 -6.07 4.73 -3.17
N ARG A 84 -5.89 6.06 -3.22
CA ARG A 84 -4.86 6.76 -2.46
C ARG A 84 -4.99 6.54 -0.96
N GLY A 85 -6.21 6.70 -0.42
CA GLY A 85 -6.49 6.45 1.00
C GLY A 85 -6.21 5.00 1.40
N GLY A 86 -6.59 4.02 0.57
CA GLY A 86 -6.32 2.60 0.78
C GLY A 86 -4.83 2.27 0.82
N ILE A 87 -4.04 2.81 -0.11
CA ILE A 87 -2.59 2.60 -0.14
C ILE A 87 -1.92 3.27 1.08
N LEU A 88 -2.31 4.49 1.43
CA LEU A 88 -1.82 5.16 2.64
C LEU A 88 -2.13 4.36 3.90
N LEU A 89 -3.34 3.78 3.99
CA LEU A 89 -3.71 2.91 5.10
C LEU A 89 -2.85 1.65 5.16
N SER A 90 -2.59 1.01 4.01
CA SER A 90 -1.71 -0.17 3.95
C SER A 90 -0.27 0.15 4.35
N TYR A 91 0.17 1.38 4.16
CA TYR A 91 1.46 1.87 4.67
C TYR A 91 1.44 2.24 6.17
N GLY A 92 0.28 2.13 6.84
CA GLY A 92 0.11 2.56 8.23
C GLY A 92 0.11 4.08 8.41
N MET A 93 -0.01 4.85 7.33
CA MET A 93 -0.14 6.31 7.35
C MET A 93 -1.59 6.70 7.68
N HIS A 94 -2.03 6.33 8.88
CA HIS A 94 -3.42 6.42 9.31
C HIS A 94 -3.96 7.85 9.31
N ARG A 95 -3.11 8.83 9.66
CA ARG A 95 -3.48 10.24 9.69
C ARG A 95 -3.76 10.79 8.30
N GLU A 96 -2.86 10.51 7.37
CA GLU A 96 -2.97 10.93 5.96
C GLU A 96 -4.12 10.22 5.26
N ALA A 97 -4.29 8.91 5.48
CA ALA A 97 -5.42 8.16 4.99
C ALA A 97 -6.75 8.70 5.54
N GLY A 98 -6.79 9.00 6.85
CA GLY A 98 -7.95 9.62 7.50
C GLY A 98 -8.33 10.95 6.86
N ALA A 99 -7.34 11.84 6.61
CA ALA A 99 -7.56 13.12 5.96
C ALA A 99 -8.09 12.98 4.51
N VAL A 100 -7.68 11.94 3.78
CA VAL A 100 -8.22 11.64 2.44
C VAL A 100 -9.68 11.24 2.54
N PHE A 101 -10.04 10.34 3.45
CA PHE A 101 -11.41 9.88 3.60
C PHE A 101 -12.35 10.98 4.17
N GLU A 102 -11.87 11.79 5.11
CA GLU A 102 -12.61 12.96 5.61
C GLU A 102 -12.90 13.95 4.48
N ARG A 103 -11.93 14.23 3.61
CA ARG A 103 -12.12 15.09 2.44
C ARG A 103 -13.18 14.54 1.48
N LEU A 104 -13.16 13.23 1.18
CA LEU A 104 -14.19 12.60 0.34
C LEU A 104 -15.60 12.77 0.91
N ILE A 105 -15.72 12.74 2.23
CA ILE A 105 -16.98 12.99 2.94
C ILE A 105 -17.41 14.46 2.78
N ASP A 106 -16.48 15.40 3.00
CA ASP A 106 -16.73 16.84 3.00
C ASP A 106 -17.12 17.39 1.62
N ILE A 107 -16.49 16.90 0.55
CA ILE A 107 -16.81 17.33 -0.83
C ILE A 107 -18.12 16.76 -1.35
N GLY A 108 -18.81 15.91 -0.56
CA GLY A 108 -20.09 15.33 -0.94
C GLY A 108 -19.97 14.29 -2.06
N ALA A 109 -18.94 13.46 -2.00
CA ALA A 109 -18.74 12.32 -2.91
C ALA A 109 -20.00 11.45 -3.06
N SER A 110 -20.06 10.63 -4.09
CA SER A 110 -21.17 9.71 -4.36
C SER A 110 -21.53 8.87 -3.11
N PRO A 111 -22.79 8.48 -2.91
CA PRO A 111 -23.20 7.73 -1.71
C PRO A 111 -22.35 6.48 -1.46
N VAL A 112 -21.97 5.75 -2.52
CA VAL A 112 -21.12 4.56 -2.43
C VAL A 112 -19.72 4.93 -1.94
N THR A 113 -19.09 5.93 -2.54
CA THR A 113 -17.76 6.41 -2.16
C THR A 113 -17.74 6.95 -0.73
N ARG A 114 -18.78 7.70 -0.34
CA ARG A 114 -18.91 8.24 1.02
C ARG A 114 -19.07 7.15 2.07
N ASP A 115 -19.88 6.12 1.81
CA ASP A 115 -20.07 5.01 2.74
C ASP A 115 -18.78 4.18 2.88
N ARG A 116 -18.03 3.97 1.79
CA ARG A 116 -16.69 3.38 1.83
C ARG A 116 -15.71 4.23 2.63
N ALA A 117 -15.72 5.55 2.46
CA ALA A 117 -14.86 6.46 3.21
C ALA A 117 -15.15 6.39 4.72
N TRP A 118 -16.42 6.38 5.14
CA TRP A 118 -16.81 6.20 6.54
C TRP A 118 -16.38 4.84 7.09
N PHE A 119 -16.50 3.77 6.30
CA PHE A 119 -16.06 2.44 6.70
C PHE A 119 -14.55 2.39 6.96
N TYR A 120 -13.73 2.87 6.03
CA TYR A 120 -12.28 2.89 6.21
C TYR A 120 -11.85 3.82 7.35
N LEU A 121 -12.52 4.95 7.53
CA LEU A 121 -12.28 5.85 8.65
C LEU A 121 -12.60 5.17 10.00
N ALA A 122 -13.69 4.43 10.08
CA ALA A 122 -14.04 3.64 11.27
C ALA A 122 -12.96 2.58 11.57
N LYS A 123 -12.48 1.87 10.53
CA LYS A 123 -11.41 0.87 10.63
C LYS A 123 -10.11 1.48 11.16
N ILE A 124 -9.67 2.62 10.61
CA ILE A 124 -8.50 3.37 11.06
C ILE A 124 -8.63 3.75 12.55
N ARG A 125 -9.75 4.34 12.93
CA ARG A 125 -10.00 4.80 14.30
C ARG A 125 -10.01 3.64 15.28
N TYR A 126 -10.63 2.51 14.91
CA TYR A 126 -10.60 1.28 15.71
C TYR A 126 -9.17 0.74 15.90
N GLN A 127 -8.38 0.65 14.84
CA GLN A 127 -6.99 0.18 14.88
C GLN A 127 -6.10 1.07 15.76
N ARG A 128 -6.41 2.37 15.83
CA ARG A 128 -5.72 3.35 16.68
C ARG A 128 -6.23 3.39 18.11
N GLY A 129 -7.23 2.58 18.46
CA GLY A 129 -7.83 2.57 19.80
C GLY A 129 -8.78 3.74 20.07
N TYR A 130 -9.14 4.55 19.06
CA TYR A 130 -10.11 5.64 19.17
C TYR A 130 -11.52 5.09 19.05
N LEU A 131 -11.94 4.31 20.08
CA LEU A 131 -13.19 3.56 20.02
C LEU A 131 -14.45 4.43 19.89
N PRO A 132 -14.60 5.60 20.59
CA PRO A 132 -15.75 6.47 20.41
C PRO A 132 -15.86 7.06 19.01
N GLU A 133 -14.73 7.46 18.42
CA GLU A 133 -14.67 8.02 17.07
C GLU A 133 -14.92 6.94 16.01
N ALA A 134 -14.47 5.71 16.24
CA ALA A 134 -14.77 4.57 15.37
C ALA A 134 -16.29 4.26 15.37
N GLU A 135 -16.93 4.26 16.54
CA GLU A 135 -18.38 4.09 16.66
C GLU A 135 -19.16 5.20 15.93
N THR A 136 -18.69 6.45 16.06
CA THR A 136 -19.29 7.58 15.37
C THR A 136 -19.20 7.38 13.84
N ALA A 137 -18.05 6.97 13.33
CA ALA A 137 -17.87 6.71 11.91
C ALA A 137 -18.77 5.57 11.41
N LEU A 138 -18.87 4.46 12.16
CA LEU A 138 -19.77 3.35 11.82
C LEU A 138 -21.24 3.76 11.71
N LYS A 139 -21.71 4.67 12.57
CA LYS A 139 -23.10 5.20 12.56
C LYS A 139 -23.39 6.04 11.31
N HIS A 140 -22.39 6.63 10.69
CA HIS A 140 -22.55 7.44 9.48
C HIS A 140 -22.59 6.60 8.20
N ILE A 141 -22.25 5.30 8.24
CA ILE A 141 -22.33 4.42 7.09
C ILE A 141 -23.80 4.23 6.70
N GLY A 142 -24.14 4.61 5.48
CA GLY A 142 -25.49 4.50 4.93
C GLY A 142 -25.79 3.11 4.35
N LYS A 143 -26.77 3.07 3.45
CA LYS A 143 -27.22 1.84 2.79
C LYS A 143 -26.48 1.53 1.48
N ALA A 144 -25.62 2.44 1.04
CA ALA A 144 -24.90 2.33 -0.22
C ALA A 144 -23.52 1.64 -0.07
N LEU A 145 -23.19 1.14 1.12
CA LEU A 145 -21.96 0.36 1.32
C LEU A 145 -22.03 -0.90 0.46
N PRO A 146 -21.00 -1.21 -0.35
CA PRO A 146 -20.95 -2.42 -1.18
C PRO A 146 -21.17 -3.71 -0.39
N ALA A 147 -21.78 -4.71 -1.03
CA ALA A 147 -22.18 -5.95 -0.38
C ALA A 147 -20.99 -6.74 0.20
N ASP A 148 -19.83 -6.69 -0.47
CA ASP A 148 -18.57 -7.30 -0.06
C ASP A 148 -18.02 -6.71 1.25
N LEU A 149 -18.33 -5.45 1.57
CA LEU A 149 -17.91 -4.78 2.81
C LEU A 149 -18.91 -4.89 3.96
N GLN A 150 -20.13 -5.39 3.73
CA GLN A 150 -21.17 -5.45 4.76
C GLN A 150 -20.81 -6.40 5.91
N GLU A 151 -20.25 -7.55 5.59
CA GLU A 151 -19.81 -8.53 6.60
C GLU A 151 -18.65 -7.98 7.42
N GLU A 152 -17.64 -7.40 6.76
CA GLU A 152 -16.47 -6.80 7.43
C GLU A 152 -16.90 -5.62 8.33
N ARG A 153 -17.86 -4.79 7.87
CA ARG A 153 -18.47 -3.75 8.69
C ARG A 153 -19.10 -4.32 9.96
N GLY A 154 -19.90 -5.37 9.83
CA GLY A 154 -20.57 -5.99 10.97
C GLY A 154 -19.58 -6.62 11.96
N LEU A 155 -18.52 -7.27 11.47
CA LEU A 155 -17.44 -7.78 12.31
C LEU A 155 -16.68 -6.65 13.02
N LEU A 156 -16.39 -5.54 12.34
CA LEU A 156 -15.76 -4.37 12.93
C LEU A 156 -16.62 -3.75 14.05
N GLU A 157 -17.94 -3.63 13.82
CA GLU A 157 -18.89 -3.13 14.80
C GLU A 157 -18.95 -4.06 16.03
N ALA A 158 -19.02 -5.37 15.81
CA ALA A 158 -19.01 -6.35 16.91
C ALA A 158 -17.70 -6.32 17.70
N ASN A 159 -16.56 -6.24 17.04
CA ASN A 159 -15.25 -6.15 17.68
C ASN A 159 -15.12 -4.87 18.52
N LEU A 160 -15.62 -3.75 18.03
CA LEU A 160 -15.66 -2.49 18.76
C LEU A 160 -16.52 -2.59 20.02
N LEU A 161 -17.71 -3.17 19.91
CA LEU A 161 -18.61 -3.40 21.04
C LEU A 161 -17.98 -4.34 22.09
N MET A 162 -17.34 -5.43 21.64
CA MET A 162 -16.61 -6.35 22.51
C MET A 162 -15.42 -5.68 23.21
N ALA A 163 -14.68 -4.82 22.51
CA ALA A 163 -13.56 -4.06 23.09
C ALA A 163 -14.05 -3.12 24.24
N ARG A 164 -15.27 -2.62 24.15
CA ARG A 164 -15.94 -1.83 25.18
C ARG A 164 -16.67 -2.68 26.23
N SER A 165 -16.56 -4.01 26.14
CA SER A 165 -17.27 -4.96 26.99
C SER A 165 -18.80 -4.93 26.87
N ASP A 166 -19.33 -4.34 25.80
CA ASP A 166 -20.76 -4.38 25.44
C ASP A 166 -21.08 -5.65 24.65
N TYR A 167 -20.98 -6.78 25.32
CA TYR A 167 -21.21 -8.09 24.72
C TYR A 167 -22.67 -8.31 24.30
N ALA A 168 -23.62 -7.66 24.97
CA ALA A 168 -25.03 -7.77 24.62
C ALA A 168 -25.34 -7.17 23.26
N SER A 169 -24.83 -5.96 23.00
CA SER A 169 -24.95 -5.33 21.68
C SER A 169 -24.16 -6.09 20.61
N ALA A 170 -22.97 -6.61 20.93
CA ALA A 170 -22.19 -7.43 20.00
C ALA A 170 -22.95 -8.69 19.55
N ILE A 171 -23.68 -9.36 20.44
CA ILE A 171 -24.53 -10.50 20.10
C ILE A 171 -25.61 -10.11 19.08
N ASN A 172 -26.25 -8.95 19.25
CA ASN A 172 -27.30 -8.48 18.34
C ASN A 172 -26.76 -8.23 16.91
N VAL A 173 -25.51 -7.81 16.79
CA VAL A 173 -24.83 -7.60 15.49
C VAL A 173 -24.39 -8.94 14.89
N LEU A 174 -23.79 -9.83 15.69
CA LEU A 174 -23.21 -11.08 15.21
C LEU A 174 -24.26 -12.16 14.85
N GLN A 175 -25.39 -12.18 15.56
CA GLN A 175 -26.39 -13.23 15.37
C GLN A 175 -27.02 -13.26 13.95
N PRO A 176 -27.40 -12.12 13.34
CA PRO A 176 -27.82 -12.13 11.93
C PRO A 176 -26.68 -12.45 10.95
N LEU A 177 -25.45 -12.02 11.24
CA LEU A 177 -24.29 -12.31 10.40
C LEU A 177 -23.97 -13.81 10.36
N GLU A 178 -24.12 -14.52 11.47
CA GLU A 178 -23.90 -15.98 11.53
C GLU A 178 -24.74 -16.74 10.51
N ALA A 179 -25.96 -16.28 10.24
CA ALA A 179 -26.88 -16.90 9.30
C ALA A 179 -26.61 -16.55 7.83
N THR A 180 -25.90 -15.44 7.54
CA THR A 180 -25.71 -14.89 6.20
C THR A 180 -24.27 -14.96 5.69
N SER A 181 -23.30 -15.14 6.58
CA SER A 181 -21.88 -15.21 6.23
C SER A 181 -21.57 -16.46 5.40
N ALA A 182 -20.77 -16.29 4.37
CA ALA A 182 -20.24 -17.40 3.57
C ALA A 182 -19.22 -18.24 4.37
N ASP A 183 -18.46 -17.59 5.26
CA ASP A 183 -17.57 -18.25 6.22
C ASP A 183 -17.88 -17.76 7.64
N PRO A 184 -18.82 -18.41 8.35
CA PRO A 184 -19.25 -17.97 9.65
C PRO A 184 -18.25 -18.26 10.79
N THR A 185 -17.05 -18.75 10.51
CA THR A 185 -16.09 -19.21 11.53
C THR A 185 -15.70 -18.10 12.50
N TYR A 186 -15.34 -16.92 11.99
CA TYR A 186 -15.05 -15.76 12.82
C TYR A 186 -16.26 -15.23 13.57
N VAL A 187 -17.39 -15.19 12.89
CA VAL A 187 -18.66 -14.73 13.47
C VAL A 187 -19.04 -15.63 14.63
N ARG A 188 -19.00 -16.96 14.45
CA ARG A 188 -19.30 -17.96 15.51
C ARG A 188 -18.34 -17.86 16.68
N TYR A 189 -17.04 -17.67 16.41
CA TYR A 189 -16.05 -17.50 17.47
C TYR A 189 -16.38 -16.29 18.35
N ASN A 190 -16.56 -15.12 17.73
CA ASN A 190 -16.87 -13.88 18.44
C ASN A 190 -18.23 -13.96 19.15
N LEU A 191 -19.25 -14.50 18.51
CA LEU A 191 -20.58 -14.72 19.09
C LEU A 191 -20.50 -15.66 20.30
N GLY A 192 -19.74 -16.76 20.19
CA GLY A 192 -19.51 -17.69 21.28
C GLY A 192 -18.87 -17.02 22.50
N ILE A 193 -17.80 -16.24 22.27
CA ILE A 193 -17.14 -15.48 23.36
C ILE A 193 -18.12 -14.47 24.00
N ALA A 194 -18.86 -13.70 23.18
CA ALA A 194 -19.83 -12.71 23.69
C ALA A 194 -20.94 -13.36 24.52
N LEU A 195 -21.49 -14.50 24.06
CA LEU A 195 -22.50 -15.29 24.77
C LEU A 195 -21.97 -15.81 26.12
N MET A 196 -20.72 -16.28 26.16
CA MET A 196 -20.11 -16.73 27.42
C MET A 196 -19.94 -15.57 28.40
N LYS A 197 -19.52 -14.39 27.93
CA LYS A 197 -19.35 -13.20 28.77
C LYS A 197 -20.67 -12.65 29.32
N THR A 198 -21.79 -12.87 28.64
CA THR A 198 -23.14 -12.45 29.10
C THR A 198 -23.85 -13.49 29.96
N GLY A 199 -23.18 -14.61 30.30
CA GLY A 199 -23.78 -15.67 31.12
C GLY A 199 -24.61 -16.69 30.34
N SER A 200 -24.77 -16.54 29.01
CA SER A 200 -25.43 -17.51 28.13
C SER A 200 -24.50 -18.67 27.78
N SER A 201 -23.84 -19.24 28.80
CA SER A 201 -22.72 -20.18 28.62
C SER A 201 -23.05 -21.40 27.76
N ALA A 202 -24.25 -21.98 27.87
CA ALA A 202 -24.63 -23.16 27.07
C ALA A 202 -24.64 -22.86 25.56
N ARG A 203 -25.18 -21.71 25.14
CA ARG A 203 -25.18 -21.28 23.73
C ARG A 203 -23.78 -20.88 23.27
N GLY A 204 -23.02 -20.20 24.12
CA GLY A 204 -21.64 -19.80 23.83
C GLY A 204 -20.75 -21.02 23.62
N ILE A 205 -20.85 -22.04 24.48
CA ILE A 205 -20.16 -23.33 24.35
C ILE A 205 -20.52 -23.98 23.03
N ALA A 206 -21.80 -24.04 22.67
CA ALA A 206 -22.24 -24.66 21.41
C ALA A 206 -21.67 -23.95 20.18
N MET A 207 -21.59 -22.60 20.17
CA MET A 207 -20.98 -21.84 19.09
C MET A 207 -19.47 -22.10 18.98
N LEU A 208 -18.75 -22.03 20.10
CA LEU A 208 -17.32 -22.31 20.12
C LEU A 208 -16.99 -23.76 19.77
N ASP A 209 -17.83 -24.72 20.19
CA ASP A 209 -17.64 -26.14 19.87
C ASP A 209 -17.76 -26.40 18.36
N GLN A 210 -18.70 -25.73 17.67
CA GLN A 210 -18.79 -25.78 16.21
C GLN A 210 -17.51 -25.29 15.54
N VAL A 211 -16.90 -24.19 16.04
CA VAL A 211 -15.60 -23.73 15.56
C VAL A 211 -14.49 -24.72 15.91
N GLY A 212 -14.53 -25.27 17.14
CA GLY A 212 -13.53 -26.20 17.68
C GLY A 212 -13.42 -27.53 16.93
N ILE A 213 -14.49 -27.96 16.24
CA ILE A 213 -14.52 -29.20 15.45
C ILE A 213 -14.53 -28.96 13.94
N ALA A 214 -14.59 -27.70 13.50
CA ALA A 214 -14.64 -27.37 12.08
C ALA A 214 -13.39 -27.86 11.32
N GLY A 215 -13.58 -28.29 10.08
CA GLY A 215 -12.48 -28.52 9.15
C GLY A 215 -11.73 -27.20 8.90
N ALA A 216 -10.42 -27.27 8.74
CA ALA A 216 -9.60 -26.08 8.52
C ALA A 216 -8.49 -26.39 7.51
N ASP A 217 -8.54 -25.73 6.35
CA ASP A 217 -7.61 -25.97 5.24
C ASP A 217 -6.35 -25.09 5.36
N ASP A 218 -6.47 -23.92 5.95
CA ASP A 218 -5.38 -22.97 6.16
C ASP A 218 -4.97 -22.85 7.64
N GLU A 219 -3.85 -22.16 7.88
CA GLU A 219 -3.30 -21.99 9.23
C GLU A 219 -4.12 -21.03 10.09
N GLU A 220 -4.79 -20.08 9.47
CA GLU A 220 -5.62 -19.10 10.16
C GLU A 220 -6.83 -19.78 10.81
N HIS A 221 -7.57 -20.57 10.06
CA HIS A 221 -8.71 -21.36 10.57
C HIS A 221 -8.28 -22.42 11.57
N ARG A 222 -7.12 -23.08 11.34
CA ARG A 222 -6.55 -24.01 12.31
C ARG A 222 -6.22 -23.33 13.64
N SER A 223 -5.66 -22.11 13.59
CA SER A 223 -5.36 -21.33 14.77
C SER A 223 -6.63 -20.87 15.51
N LEU A 224 -7.67 -20.47 14.77
CA LEU A 224 -8.96 -20.08 15.35
C LEU A 224 -9.66 -21.26 16.03
N ARG A 225 -9.61 -22.44 15.43
CA ARG A 225 -10.09 -23.71 16.02
C ARG A 225 -9.37 -24.02 17.33
N ASP A 226 -8.04 -23.92 17.35
CA ASP A 226 -7.26 -24.17 18.55
C ASP A 226 -7.61 -23.17 19.67
N ARG A 227 -7.85 -21.90 19.33
CA ARG A 227 -8.29 -20.87 20.30
C ARG A 227 -9.69 -21.15 20.83
N ALA A 228 -10.62 -21.60 20.01
CA ALA A 228 -11.95 -21.98 20.45
C ALA A 228 -11.90 -23.13 21.45
N ASN A 229 -11.13 -24.18 21.17
CA ASN A 229 -10.93 -25.30 22.09
C ASN A 229 -10.22 -24.88 23.39
N LEU A 230 -9.26 -23.95 23.30
CA LEU A 230 -8.61 -23.41 24.49
C LEU A 230 -9.60 -22.65 25.40
N ALA A 231 -10.45 -21.81 24.82
CA ALA A 231 -11.49 -21.08 25.56
C ALA A 231 -12.50 -22.04 26.20
N LEU A 232 -12.92 -23.07 25.49
CA LEU A 232 -13.80 -24.12 25.99
C LEU A 232 -13.14 -24.89 27.14
N GLY A 233 -11.87 -25.28 27.00
CA GLY A 233 -11.13 -25.99 28.03
C GLY A 233 -11.04 -25.20 29.33
N PHE A 234 -10.62 -23.95 29.28
CA PHE A 234 -10.55 -23.10 30.49
C PHE A 234 -11.94 -22.78 31.07
N SER A 235 -12.96 -22.64 30.23
CA SER A 235 -14.33 -22.47 30.70
C SER A 235 -14.83 -23.70 31.44
N ALA A 236 -14.55 -24.89 30.93
CA ALA A 236 -14.91 -26.15 31.56
C ALA A 236 -14.16 -26.35 32.90
N MET A 237 -12.86 -25.99 32.97
CA MET A 237 -12.10 -25.97 34.22
C MET A 237 -12.75 -25.04 35.26
N SER A 238 -13.09 -23.82 34.86
CA SER A 238 -13.73 -22.85 35.74
C SER A 238 -15.09 -23.33 36.28
N ALA A 239 -15.76 -24.18 35.52
CA ALA A 239 -17.01 -24.83 35.91
C ALA A 239 -16.80 -26.17 36.65
N ASN A 240 -15.54 -26.55 37.00
CA ASN A 240 -15.14 -27.83 37.59
C ASN A 240 -15.54 -29.07 36.78
N LYS A 241 -15.70 -28.91 35.45
CA LYS A 241 -15.93 -29.99 34.48
C LYS A 241 -14.60 -30.44 33.89
N ASN A 242 -13.75 -31.04 34.75
CA ASN A 242 -12.36 -31.29 34.40
C ASN A 242 -12.19 -32.31 33.26
N GLN A 243 -13.09 -33.32 33.14
CA GLN A 243 -13.05 -34.26 32.02
C GLN A 243 -13.38 -33.56 30.69
N ASP A 244 -14.40 -32.70 30.67
CA ASP A 244 -14.74 -31.93 29.48
C ASP A 244 -13.58 -31.00 29.10
N ALA A 245 -12.92 -30.37 30.09
CA ALA A 245 -11.76 -29.51 29.86
C ALA A 245 -10.62 -30.28 29.16
N ARG A 246 -10.29 -31.47 29.63
CA ARG A 246 -9.26 -32.34 28.99
C ARG A 246 -9.65 -32.66 27.55
N ASN A 247 -10.91 -33.07 27.31
CA ASN A 247 -11.39 -33.39 25.97
C ASN A 247 -11.24 -32.19 24.99
N TYR A 248 -11.48 -30.96 25.45
CA TYR A 248 -11.28 -29.76 24.64
C TYR A 248 -9.79 -29.47 24.39
N PHE A 249 -8.93 -29.57 25.41
CA PHE A 249 -7.50 -29.36 25.25
C PHE A 249 -6.85 -30.40 24.32
N GLU A 250 -7.31 -31.65 24.33
CA GLU A 250 -6.83 -32.72 23.44
C GLU A 250 -7.10 -32.46 21.96
N ARG A 251 -8.06 -31.59 21.60
CA ARG A 251 -8.34 -31.20 20.22
C ARG A 251 -7.34 -30.18 19.68
N ILE A 252 -6.51 -29.58 20.55
CA ILE A 252 -5.52 -28.57 20.20
C ILE A 252 -4.27 -29.23 19.64
N ARG A 253 -3.77 -28.70 18.54
CA ARG A 253 -2.57 -29.23 17.88
C ARG A 253 -1.34 -29.05 18.77
N LEU A 254 -0.54 -30.11 18.91
CA LEU A 254 0.69 -30.08 19.73
C LEU A 254 1.80 -29.16 19.19
N LYS A 255 1.75 -28.79 17.91
CA LYS A 255 2.69 -27.84 17.26
C LYS A 255 2.06 -26.48 16.98
N GLY A 256 0.88 -26.18 17.52
CA GLY A 256 0.20 -24.91 17.35
C GLY A 256 0.56 -23.90 18.46
N ALA A 257 0.29 -22.63 18.22
CA ALA A 257 0.57 -21.54 19.15
C ALA A 257 -0.17 -21.65 20.51
N GLN A 258 -1.18 -22.52 20.62
CA GLN A 258 -1.94 -22.74 21.85
C GLN A 258 -1.53 -24.04 22.58
N ALA A 259 -0.57 -24.81 22.04
CA ALA A 259 -0.19 -26.12 22.55
C ALA A 259 0.28 -26.08 24.01
N ASN A 260 1.18 -25.17 24.35
CA ASN A 260 1.75 -25.08 25.69
C ASN A 260 0.70 -24.75 26.75
N LYS A 261 -0.23 -23.83 26.43
CA LYS A 261 -1.35 -23.51 27.33
C LYS A 261 -2.32 -24.66 27.49
N ALA A 262 -2.53 -25.44 26.43
CA ALA A 262 -3.37 -26.63 26.48
C ALA A 262 -2.77 -27.72 27.35
N LEU A 263 -1.47 -28.02 27.18
CA LEU A 263 -0.76 -29.01 28.01
C LEU A 263 -0.74 -28.60 29.47
N LEU A 264 -0.52 -27.31 29.77
CA LEU A 264 -0.59 -26.80 31.13
C LEU A 264 -1.99 -26.96 31.74
N GLY A 265 -3.05 -26.59 30.96
CA GLY A 265 -4.45 -26.74 31.38
C GLY A 265 -4.88 -28.19 31.60
N MET A 266 -4.42 -29.13 30.75
CA MET A 266 -4.65 -30.57 30.93
C MET A 266 -4.11 -31.06 32.26
N GLY A 267 -2.90 -30.65 32.62
CA GLY A 267 -2.30 -31.01 33.90
C GLY A 267 -3.10 -30.45 35.09
N TRP A 268 -3.44 -29.17 35.08
CA TRP A 268 -4.24 -28.55 36.14
C TRP A 268 -5.65 -29.17 36.26
N SER A 269 -6.27 -29.56 35.14
CA SER A 269 -7.54 -30.28 35.15
C SER A 269 -7.44 -31.61 35.90
N SER A 270 -6.32 -32.33 35.72
CA SER A 270 -6.06 -33.61 36.42
C SER A 270 -5.77 -33.41 37.89
N VAL A 271 -5.02 -32.35 38.26
CA VAL A 271 -4.76 -31.98 39.67
C VAL A 271 -6.05 -31.63 40.40
N SER A 272 -6.99 -30.94 39.77
CA SER A 272 -8.29 -30.62 40.37
C SER A 272 -9.08 -31.88 40.78
N GLU A 273 -8.81 -33.02 40.13
CA GLU A 273 -9.35 -34.35 40.47
C GLU A 273 -8.39 -35.14 41.41
N LYS A 274 -7.31 -34.55 41.87
CA LYS A 274 -6.24 -35.18 42.66
C LYS A 274 -5.52 -36.32 41.92
N ASN A 275 -5.58 -36.32 40.60
CA ASN A 275 -4.91 -37.31 39.75
C ASN A 275 -3.54 -36.80 39.31
N PHE A 276 -2.58 -36.74 40.23
CA PHE A 276 -1.26 -36.20 39.97
C PHE A 276 -0.46 -37.04 38.95
N ASN A 277 -0.66 -38.35 38.88
CA ASN A 277 -0.02 -39.20 37.87
C ASN A 277 -0.44 -38.81 36.44
N GLN A 278 -1.69 -38.52 36.25
CA GLN A 278 -2.20 -38.08 34.95
C GLN A 278 -1.71 -36.64 34.61
N ALA A 279 -1.57 -35.77 35.61
CA ALA A 279 -1.06 -34.42 35.43
C ALA A 279 0.39 -34.40 34.97
N LEU A 280 1.21 -35.35 35.43
CA LEU A 280 2.61 -35.45 35.05
C LEU A 280 2.81 -35.66 33.55
N VAL A 281 1.92 -36.33 32.84
CA VAL A 281 2.09 -36.65 31.42
C VAL A 281 2.20 -35.37 30.56
N PRO A 282 1.22 -34.46 30.53
CA PRO A 282 1.30 -33.23 29.74
C PRO A 282 2.35 -32.24 30.30
N TRP A 283 2.55 -32.20 31.63
CA TRP A 283 3.52 -31.30 32.23
C TRP A 283 4.96 -31.68 31.99
N GLN A 284 5.30 -32.99 31.95
CA GLN A 284 6.64 -33.47 31.60
C GLN A 284 6.94 -33.20 30.13
N GLU A 285 6.00 -33.43 29.23
CA GLU A 285 6.12 -33.04 27.82
C GLU A 285 6.37 -31.54 27.69
N LEU A 286 5.59 -30.71 28.40
CA LEU A 286 5.71 -29.27 28.37
C LEU A 286 7.04 -28.77 28.96
N ALA A 287 7.49 -29.35 30.09
CA ALA A 287 8.74 -28.95 30.75
C ALA A 287 10.00 -29.32 29.94
N GLN A 288 9.89 -30.21 28.93
CA GLN A 288 10.99 -30.61 28.04
C GLN A 288 11.03 -29.76 26.75
N ARG A 289 10.05 -28.90 26.51
CA ARG A 289 10.05 -27.99 25.39
C ARG A 289 11.07 -26.89 25.63
N ASP A 290 11.59 -26.34 24.54
CA ASP A 290 12.55 -25.23 24.54
C ASP A 290 11.96 -24.03 23.81
N ASP A 291 10.69 -23.74 24.13
CA ASP A 291 9.93 -22.65 23.50
C ASP A 291 10.04 -21.33 24.29
N ASN A 292 10.66 -21.36 25.45
CA ASN A 292 10.82 -20.25 26.41
C ASN A 292 9.48 -19.55 26.72
N ASP A 293 8.40 -20.35 26.83
CA ASP A 293 7.05 -19.86 27.14
C ASP A 293 6.79 -19.90 28.65
N THR A 294 6.01 -18.93 29.15
CA THR A 294 5.54 -18.89 30.54
C THR A 294 4.86 -20.18 30.99
N ALA A 295 4.15 -20.89 30.11
CA ALA A 295 3.54 -22.16 30.41
C ALA A 295 4.59 -23.27 30.64
N GLU A 296 5.68 -23.26 29.92
CA GLU A 296 6.83 -24.17 30.12
C GLU A 296 7.49 -23.91 31.47
N LEU A 297 7.76 -22.64 31.78
CA LEU A 297 8.35 -22.25 33.07
C LEU A 297 7.45 -22.65 34.24
N GLU A 298 6.12 -22.51 34.09
CA GLU A 298 5.16 -22.98 35.10
C GLU A 298 5.16 -24.50 35.23
N ALA A 299 5.34 -25.24 34.12
CA ALA A 299 5.45 -26.70 34.15
C ALA A 299 6.69 -27.17 34.89
N LYS A 300 7.83 -26.45 34.79
CA LYS A 300 9.05 -26.74 35.59
C LYS A 300 8.80 -26.62 37.10
N LEU A 301 7.77 -25.88 37.53
CA LEU A 301 7.30 -25.86 38.94
C LEU A 301 6.21 -26.89 39.22
N ALA A 302 5.33 -27.14 38.27
CA ALA A 302 4.18 -28.00 38.42
C ALA A 302 4.57 -29.50 38.49
N VAL A 303 5.59 -29.89 37.73
CA VAL A 303 6.13 -31.28 37.78
C VAL A 303 6.64 -31.64 39.15
N PRO A 304 7.59 -30.90 39.78
CA PRO A 304 8.05 -31.25 41.13
C PRO A 304 6.93 -31.14 42.17
N TYR A 305 5.97 -30.23 42.02
CA TYR A 305 4.80 -30.16 42.86
C TYR A 305 3.98 -31.45 42.83
N ALA A 306 3.73 -32.00 41.62
CA ALA A 306 2.99 -33.27 41.49
C ALA A 306 3.73 -34.44 42.14
N TYR A 307 5.08 -34.51 42.03
CA TYR A 307 5.87 -35.50 42.70
C TYR A 307 5.85 -35.38 44.23
N ALA A 308 5.83 -34.13 44.75
CA ALA A 308 5.66 -33.90 46.19
C ALA A 308 4.31 -34.43 46.72
N GLU A 309 3.23 -34.19 46.03
CA GLU A 309 1.88 -34.67 46.39
C GLU A 309 1.75 -36.20 46.23
N LEU A 310 2.52 -36.84 45.36
CA LEU A 310 2.66 -38.29 45.25
C LEU A 310 3.57 -38.90 46.32
N GLY A 311 4.20 -38.11 47.20
CA GLY A 311 5.09 -38.57 48.25
C GLY A 311 6.53 -38.85 47.78
N ALA A 312 6.87 -38.56 46.52
CA ALA A 312 8.20 -38.73 45.97
C ALA A 312 9.11 -37.52 46.28
N LEU A 313 9.27 -37.20 47.60
CA LEU A 313 9.93 -35.99 48.08
C LEU A 313 11.37 -35.79 47.57
N GLY A 314 12.17 -36.88 47.47
CA GLY A 314 13.54 -36.81 46.97
C GLY A 314 13.61 -36.46 45.47
N GLN A 315 12.64 -36.93 44.66
CA GLN A 315 12.55 -36.61 43.25
C GLN A 315 12.05 -35.17 43.07
N SER A 316 11.05 -34.76 43.83
CA SER A 316 10.54 -33.39 43.86
C SER A 316 11.65 -32.39 44.20
N ALA A 317 12.44 -32.65 45.24
CA ALA A 317 13.54 -31.77 45.64
C ALA A 317 14.62 -31.63 44.56
N ARG A 318 14.98 -32.74 43.86
CA ARG A 318 15.92 -32.67 42.73
C ARG A 318 15.37 -31.79 41.61
N LEU A 319 14.11 -32.01 41.19
CA LEU A 319 13.46 -31.26 40.10
C LEU A 319 13.27 -29.76 40.42
N TYR A 320 13.01 -29.39 41.69
CA TYR A 320 13.04 -27.99 42.10
C TYR A 320 14.42 -27.35 41.99
N ASN A 321 15.51 -28.10 42.37
CA ASN A 321 16.86 -27.60 42.15
C ASN A 321 17.20 -27.44 40.67
N ASP A 322 16.77 -28.39 39.83
CA ASP A 322 16.97 -28.34 38.39
C ASP A 322 16.20 -27.12 37.80
N ALA A 323 14.96 -26.87 38.25
CA ALA A 323 14.19 -25.71 37.87
C ALA A 323 14.86 -24.38 38.27
N ILE A 324 15.39 -24.29 39.51
CA ILE A 324 16.11 -23.09 39.97
C ILE A 324 17.35 -22.84 39.10
N ALA A 325 18.10 -23.90 38.76
CA ALA A 325 19.28 -23.81 37.90
C ALA A 325 18.86 -23.34 36.47
N ALA A 326 17.77 -23.92 35.91
CA ALA A 326 17.26 -23.55 34.62
C ALA A 326 16.82 -22.07 34.61
N PHE A 327 16.07 -21.59 35.60
CA PHE A 327 15.65 -20.18 35.70
C PHE A 327 16.84 -19.22 35.83
N THR A 328 17.93 -19.66 36.49
CA THR A 328 19.15 -18.84 36.62
C THR A 328 19.90 -18.76 35.29
N HIS A 329 19.93 -19.85 34.52
CA HIS A 329 20.53 -19.86 33.19
C HIS A 329 19.73 -18.97 32.22
N GLU A 330 18.42 -19.13 32.21
CA GLU A 330 17.51 -18.33 31.40
C GLU A 330 17.60 -16.82 31.70
N ASP A 331 17.76 -16.44 32.98
CA ASP A 331 18.01 -15.03 33.34
C ASP A 331 19.31 -14.50 32.73
N THR A 332 20.34 -15.33 32.64
CA THR A 332 21.62 -14.98 32.01
C THR A 332 21.43 -14.79 30.50
N ASP A 333 20.73 -15.72 29.85
CA ASP A 333 20.46 -15.68 28.40
C ASP A 333 19.61 -14.46 28.01
N LEU A 334 18.62 -14.11 28.84
CA LEU A 334 17.83 -12.87 28.65
C LEU A 334 18.68 -11.60 28.80
N ASN A 335 19.65 -11.59 29.74
CA ASN A 335 20.58 -10.46 29.87
C ASN A 335 21.43 -10.31 28.60
N GLU A 336 21.99 -11.41 28.08
CA GLU A 336 22.77 -11.40 26.85
C GLU A 336 21.95 -10.96 25.65
N SER A 337 20.68 -11.39 25.56
CA SER A 337 19.75 -10.93 24.53
C SER A 337 19.47 -9.41 24.64
N ILE A 338 19.21 -8.92 25.84
CA ILE A 338 18.98 -7.48 26.09
C ILE A 338 20.21 -6.65 25.70
N ASP A 339 21.42 -7.12 26.03
CA ASP A 339 22.65 -6.42 25.67
C ASP A 339 22.92 -6.47 24.17
N ALA A 340 22.58 -7.57 23.50
CA ALA A 340 22.62 -7.65 22.03
C ALA A 340 21.63 -6.67 21.37
N ILE A 341 20.42 -6.53 21.91
CA ILE A 341 19.43 -5.55 21.42
C ILE A 341 19.95 -4.13 21.59
N LYS A 342 20.47 -3.77 22.77
CA LYS A 342 21.05 -2.45 23.04
C LYS A 342 22.20 -2.10 22.11
N SER A 343 22.99 -3.09 21.71
CA SER A 343 24.09 -2.91 20.75
C SER A 343 23.65 -2.79 19.29
N GLY A 344 22.34 -2.90 18.98
CA GLY A 344 21.77 -2.76 17.64
C GLY A 344 21.64 -4.06 16.84
N LYS A 345 22.17 -5.19 17.33
CA LYS A 345 22.19 -6.47 16.60
C LYS A 345 20.81 -6.97 16.18
N LEU A 346 19.76 -6.68 16.96
CA LEU A 346 18.39 -7.06 16.59
C LEU A 346 17.95 -6.41 15.29
N ILE A 347 18.17 -5.11 15.16
CA ILE A 347 17.75 -4.35 13.97
C ILE A 347 18.58 -4.77 12.77
N ASP A 348 19.88 -4.91 12.93
CA ASP A 348 20.77 -5.35 11.85
C ASP A 348 20.35 -6.72 11.33
N ALA A 349 20.14 -7.70 12.21
CA ALA A 349 19.74 -9.05 11.83
C ALA A 349 18.35 -9.10 11.15
N LEU A 350 17.40 -8.27 11.59
CA LEU A 350 16.08 -8.16 10.94
C LEU A 350 16.17 -7.50 9.56
N LEU A 351 17.09 -6.56 9.36
CA LEU A 351 17.33 -5.92 8.08
C LEU A 351 18.09 -6.81 7.09
N ASP A 352 18.97 -7.68 7.57
CA ASP A 352 19.67 -8.65 6.72
C ASP A 352 18.68 -9.62 6.05
N GLU A 353 17.64 -10.03 6.79
CA GLU A 353 16.57 -10.86 6.24
C GLU A 353 15.56 -10.08 5.39
N ASN A 354 15.41 -8.80 5.64
CA ASN A 354 14.39 -7.96 5.00
C ASN A 354 14.90 -6.52 4.83
N PRO A 355 15.74 -6.25 3.81
CA PRO A 355 16.45 -4.98 3.64
C PRO A 355 15.57 -3.75 3.41
N GLY A 356 14.25 -3.93 3.22
CA GLY A 356 13.31 -2.81 3.10
C GLY A 356 13.33 -2.16 1.73
N ASP A 357 13.30 -2.98 0.68
CA ASP A 357 13.19 -2.47 -0.69
C ASP A 357 11.80 -1.92 -1.00
N ASP A 358 10.79 -2.30 -0.17
CA ASP A 358 9.39 -1.83 -0.27
C ASP A 358 8.90 -1.27 1.07
N MET A 359 8.03 -0.25 1.00
CA MET A 359 7.32 0.30 2.16
C MET A 359 6.07 -0.50 2.53
N GLY A 360 5.61 -0.34 3.78
CA GLY A 360 4.32 -0.84 4.24
C GLY A 360 4.30 -2.26 4.76
N TRP A 361 3.10 -2.85 4.82
CA TRP A 361 2.84 -4.18 5.42
C TRP A 361 3.03 -5.36 4.46
N PHE A 362 3.63 -5.16 3.30
CA PHE A 362 3.81 -6.20 2.26
C PHE A 362 4.99 -7.14 2.53
N TRP A 363 5.51 -7.13 3.74
CA TRP A 363 6.61 -7.98 4.20
C TRP A 363 6.18 -8.85 5.37
N SER A 364 6.87 -9.96 5.58
CA SER A 364 6.67 -10.84 6.73
C SER A 364 8.01 -11.25 7.32
N ILE A 365 8.07 -11.35 8.64
CA ILE A 365 9.20 -12.00 9.32
C ILE A 365 9.04 -13.50 9.08
N LYS A 366 9.98 -14.10 8.34
CA LYS A 366 9.90 -15.51 7.95
C LYS A 366 10.55 -16.45 8.97
N GLY A 367 11.38 -15.92 9.84
CA GLY A 367 12.13 -16.68 10.83
C GLY A 367 12.61 -15.82 11.99
N LEU A 368 13.31 -16.42 12.92
CA LEU A 368 13.98 -15.70 14.01
C LEU A 368 15.25 -15.04 13.48
N PRO A 369 15.57 -13.81 13.93
CA PRO A 369 16.79 -13.12 13.51
C PRO A 369 18.05 -13.86 13.94
N THR A 370 19.11 -13.78 13.15
CA THR A 370 20.39 -14.43 13.45
C THR A 370 21.14 -13.65 14.54
N MET A 371 20.82 -13.93 15.82
CA MET A 371 21.44 -13.33 16.98
C MET A 371 21.43 -14.31 18.17
N PRO A 372 22.27 -14.09 19.22
CA PRO A 372 22.26 -14.93 20.40
C PRO A 372 20.88 -14.98 21.05
N HIS A 373 20.45 -16.16 21.46
CA HIS A 373 19.20 -16.42 22.18
C HIS A 373 17.95 -15.87 21.48
N ALA A 374 17.91 -15.95 20.14
CA ALA A 374 16.81 -15.41 19.31
C ALA A 374 15.44 -16.02 19.64
N SER A 375 15.39 -17.20 20.26
CA SER A 375 14.16 -17.87 20.70
C SER A 375 13.29 -16.99 21.61
N HIS A 376 13.91 -16.20 22.51
CA HIS A 376 13.20 -15.25 23.38
C HIS A 376 12.46 -14.16 22.61
N LEU A 377 12.90 -13.85 21.39
CA LEU A 377 12.31 -12.82 20.57
C LEU A 377 11.06 -13.28 19.81
N ALA A 378 10.78 -14.57 19.74
CA ALA A 378 9.63 -15.10 18.99
C ALA A 378 8.30 -14.42 19.40
N ARG A 379 8.11 -14.23 20.71
CA ARG A 379 6.92 -13.56 21.26
C ARG A 379 6.91 -12.05 20.98
N VAL A 380 8.09 -11.40 21.09
CA VAL A 380 8.26 -9.97 20.77
C VAL A 380 7.93 -9.71 19.31
N LEU A 381 8.54 -10.50 18.41
CA LEU A 381 8.35 -10.37 16.96
C LEU A 381 6.90 -10.59 16.51
N ALA A 382 6.14 -11.39 17.27
CA ALA A 382 4.72 -11.63 17.01
C ALA A 382 3.80 -10.51 17.53
N GLN A 383 4.29 -9.56 18.33
CA GLN A 383 3.49 -8.47 18.86
C GLN A 383 3.24 -7.42 17.78
N HIS A 384 1.99 -6.94 17.73
CA HIS A 384 1.58 -5.89 16.78
C HIS A 384 2.39 -4.61 16.95
N ASP A 385 2.59 -4.16 18.19
CA ASP A 385 3.31 -2.92 18.51
C ASP A 385 4.76 -2.97 18.03
N PHE A 386 5.42 -4.15 18.17
CA PHE A 386 6.76 -4.37 17.65
C PHE A 386 6.78 -4.34 16.11
N GLN A 387 5.86 -5.06 15.49
CA GLN A 387 5.76 -5.12 14.03
C GLN A 387 5.48 -3.73 13.42
N GLU A 388 4.59 -2.95 14.05
CA GLU A 388 4.32 -1.58 13.62
C GLU A 388 5.56 -0.67 13.78
N ALA A 389 6.25 -0.76 14.92
CA ALA A 389 7.45 0.01 15.17
C ALA A 389 8.58 -0.34 14.18
N PHE A 390 8.82 -1.62 13.96
CA PHE A 390 9.84 -2.07 13.00
C PHE A 390 9.48 -1.71 11.56
N LYS A 391 8.20 -1.83 11.17
CA LYS A 391 7.71 -1.36 9.88
C LYS A 391 8.00 0.13 9.69
N ASN A 392 7.68 0.96 10.69
CA ASN A 392 7.92 2.40 10.64
C ASN A 392 9.42 2.73 10.49
N TYR A 393 10.29 1.97 11.17
CA TYR A 393 11.74 2.10 11.01
C TYR A 393 12.20 1.79 9.58
N ARG A 394 11.69 0.71 8.99
CA ARG A 394 11.98 0.33 7.60
C ARG A 394 11.48 1.38 6.60
N ASP A 395 10.27 1.88 6.80
CA ASP A 395 9.69 2.91 5.96
C ASP A 395 10.52 4.20 5.99
N LEU A 396 11.01 4.60 7.17
CA LEU A 396 11.93 5.75 7.31
C LEU A 396 13.27 5.50 6.61
N ARG A 397 13.81 4.28 6.69
CA ARG A 397 15.03 3.90 5.97
C ARG A 397 14.85 3.97 4.45
N PHE A 398 13.74 3.44 3.94
CA PHE A 398 13.38 3.52 2.53
C PHE A 398 13.26 4.99 2.08
N LEU A 399 12.54 5.81 2.86
CA LEU A 399 12.39 7.24 2.57
C LEU A 399 13.72 7.97 2.59
N SER A 400 14.61 7.68 3.53
CA SER A 400 15.95 8.26 3.59
C SER A 400 16.74 8.00 2.30
N LYS A 401 16.80 6.75 1.86
CA LYS A 401 17.43 6.36 0.60
C LYS A 401 16.80 7.05 -0.61
N ASN A 402 15.47 7.11 -0.64
CA ASN A 402 14.73 7.75 -1.72
C ASN A 402 15.02 9.26 -1.82
N LEU A 403 15.13 9.96 -0.68
CA LEU A 403 15.47 11.38 -0.66
C LEU A 403 16.91 11.65 -1.14
N GLU A 404 17.85 10.76 -0.80
CA GLU A 404 19.22 10.85 -1.31
C GLU A 404 19.26 10.65 -2.83
N ASP A 405 18.57 9.64 -3.35
CA ASP A 405 18.44 9.39 -4.78
C ASP A 405 17.81 10.59 -5.52
N TRP A 406 16.80 11.23 -4.92
CA TRP A 406 16.19 12.42 -5.49
C TRP A 406 17.10 13.65 -5.45
N ARG A 407 17.89 13.81 -4.40
CA ARG A 407 18.90 14.87 -4.33
C ARG A 407 19.90 14.76 -5.48
N ASP A 408 20.38 13.55 -5.76
CA ASP A 408 21.30 13.31 -6.87
C ASP A 408 20.64 13.57 -8.24
N LYS A 409 19.37 13.18 -8.42
CA LYS A 409 18.59 13.49 -9.63
C LYS A 409 18.38 14.99 -9.83
N LEU A 410 18.20 15.78 -8.76
CA LEU A 410 18.06 17.24 -8.87
C LEU A 410 19.34 17.89 -9.41
N ASN A 411 20.52 17.42 -9.01
CA ASN A 411 21.80 17.89 -9.57
C ASN A 411 21.85 17.64 -11.08
N VAL A 412 21.33 16.50 -11.55
CA VAL A 412 21.23 16.22 -12.99
C VAL A 412 20.25 17.17 -13.68
N PHE A 413 19.10 17.46 -13.06
CA PHE A 413 18.13 18.41 -13.64
C PHE A 413 18.69 19.84 -13.72
N GLU A 414 19.48 20.29 -12.76
CA GLU A 414 20.21 21.57 -12.85
C GLU A 414 21.17 21.58 -14.04
N ALA A 415 21.97 20.52 -14.19
CA ALA A 415 22.89 20.41 -15.34
C ALA A 415 22.14 20.37 -16.67
N MET A 416 21.00 19.65 -16.74
CA MET A 416 20.15 19.61 -17.94
C MET A 416 19.57 21.00 -18.26
N LEU A 417 19.13 21.75 -17.25
CA LEU A 417 18.59 23.10 -17.42
C LEU A 417 19.66 24.06 -17.93
N ASP A 418 20.87 23.99 -17.39
CA ASP A 418 21.98 24.80 -17.85
C ASP A 418 22.39 24.49 -19.30
N ASN A 419 22.42 23.19 -19.65
CA ASN A 419 22.69 22.76 -21.02
C ASN A 419 21.59 23.26 -21.98
N ARG A 420 20.33 23.21 -21.56
CA ARG A 420 19.20 23.70 -22.35
C ARG A 420 19.26 25.22 -22.52
N ARG A 421 19.61 25.98 -21.48
CA ARG A 421 19.84 27.43 -21.56
C ARG A 421 20.94 27.77 -22.55
N LYS A 422 22.08 27.05 -22.49
CA LYS A 422 23.21 27.25 -23.43
C LYS A 422 22.79 26.96 -24.87
N ALA A 423 22.16 25.79 -25.10
CA ALA A 423 21.67 25.40 -26.42
C ALA A 423 20.66 26.42 -26.98
N PHE A 424 19.76 26.94 -26.13
CA PHE A 424 18.82 27.98 -26.54
C PHE A 424 19.56 29.27 -26.92
N ALA A 425 20.50 29.73 -26.09
CA ALA A 425 21.29 30.94 -26.38
C ALA A 425 22.13 30.85 -27.66
N GLU A 426 22.67 29.66 -27.96
CA GLU A 426 23.47 29.40 -29.17
C GLU A 426 22.60 29.27 -30.44
N ARG A 427 21.46 28.59 -30.36
CA ARG A 427 20.65 28.28 -31.54
C ARG A 427 19.68 29.39 -31.91
N LEU A 428 19.14 30.11 -30.92
CA LEU A 428 18.14 31.16 -31.19
C LEU A 428 18.60 32.19 -32.20
N PRO A 429 19.82 32.81 -32.12
CA PRO A 429 20.25 33.78 -33.09
C PRO A 429 20.31 33.22 -34.53
N GLN A 430 20.75 31.97 -34.67
CA GLN A 430 20.87 31.32 -35.98
C GLN A 430 19.48 31.08 -36.58
N VAL A 431 18.54 30.59 -35.79
CA VAL A 431 17.15 30.33 -36.22
C VAL A 431 16.44 31.63 -36.57
N MET A 432 16.66 32.70 -35.78
CA MET A 432 16.09 34.02 -36.06
C MET A 432 16.64 34.60 -37.38
N GLN A 433 17.95 34.50 -37.59
CA GLN A 433 18.58 34.96 -38.85
C GLN A 433 18.06 34.15 -40.05
N GLN A 434 17.88 32.84 -39.91
CA GLN A 434 17.27 31.99 -40.95
C GLN A 434 15.82 32.40 -41.23
N SER A 435 14.99 32.59 -40.19
CA SER A 435 13.61 33.03 -40.32
C SER A 435 13.53 34.38 -41.07
N GLU A 436 14.34 35.37 -40.67
CA GLU A 436 14.40 36.65 -41.34
C GLU A 436 14.83 36.52 -42.83
N SER A 437 15.75 35.62 -43.13
CA SER A 437 16.24 35.39 -44.50
C SER A 437 15.18 34.79 -45.43
N ILE A 438 14.18 34.08 -44.92
CA ILE A 438 13.06 33.52 -45.68
C ILE A 438 12.19 34.63 -46.27
N GLY A 439 12.03 35.74 -45.57
CA GLY A 439 11.30 36.90 -46.05
C GLY A 439 9.81 36.64 -46.29
N ILE A 440 9.14 35.99 -45.33
CA ILE A 440 7.70 35.65 -45.42
C ILE A 440 6.83 36.84 -45.80
N PRO A 441 7.04 38.10 -45.29
CA PRO A 441 6.27 39.26 -45.73
C PRO A 441 6.42 39.56 -47.24
N ALA A 442 7.64 39.45 -47.77
CA ALA A 442 7.91 39.67 -49.21
C ALA A 442 7.22 38.60 -50.05
N MET A 443 7.25 37.32 -49.60
CA MET A 443 6.55 36.23 -50.27
C MET A 443 5.03 36.41 -50.25
N ARG A 444 4.45 36.89 -49.15
CA ARG A 444 3.01 37.21 -49.03
C ARG A 444 2.60 38.33 -49.98
N ASN A 445 3.41 39.42 -50.05
CA ASN A 445 3.17 40.49 -51.02
C ASN A 445 3.22 39.98 -52.49
N ARG A 446 4.18 39.12 -52.78
CA ARG A 446 4.30 38.52 -54.10
C ARG A 446 3.10 37.59 -54.41
N GLN A 447 2.68 36.78 -53.47
CA GLN A 447 1.51 35.92 -53.59
C GLN A 447 0.24 36.78 -53.86
N THR A 448 0.06 37.88 -53.12
CA THR A 448 -1.07 38.79 -53.34
C THR A 448 -1.04 39.41 -54.74
N GLN A 449 0.13 39.84 -55.23
CA GLN A 449 0.28 40.37 -56.59
C GLN A 449 -0.07 39.34 -57.66
N ILE A 450 0.39 38.11 -57.50
CA ILE A 450 0.10 37.03 -58.46
C ILE A 450 -1.39 36.69 -58.40
N ALA A 451 -1.99 36.62 -57.23
CA ALA A 451 -3.43 36.37 -57.07
C ALA A 451 -4.28 37.46 -57.76
N GLN A 452 -3.83 38.73 -57.64
CA GLN A 452 -4.48 39.83 -58.40
C GLN A 452 -4.34 39.70 -59.90
N GLN A 453 -3.14 39.29 -60.39
CA GLN A 453 -2.92 39.05 -61.83
C GLN A 453 -3.77 37.89 -62.34
N ILE A 454 -3.89 36.80 -61.61
CA ILE A 454 -4.79 35.69 -61.93
C ILE A 454 -6.24 36.17 -62.00
N ALA A 455 -6.72 36.92 -60.97
CA ALA A 455 -8.08 37.43 -60.94
C ALA A 455 -8.38 38.43 -62.09
N SER A 456 -7.40 39.29 -62.45
CA SER A 456 -7.56 40.19 -63.62
C SER A 456 -7.59 39.39 -64.94
N GLY A 457 -6.70 38.45 -65.15
CA GLY A 457 -6.69 37.60 -66.33
C GLY A 457 -7.99 36.78 -66.47
N GLU A 458 -8.52 36.28 -65.37
CA GLU A 458 -9.83 35.62 -65.36
C GLU A 458 -10.97 36.57 -65.74
N ALA A 459 -11.03 37.77 -65.15
CA ALA A 459 -12.09 38.75 -65.41
C ALA A 459 -12.10 39.23 -66.84
N GLU A 460 -10.95 39.33 -67.50
CA GLU A 460 -10.76 39.76 -68.89
C GLU A 460 -10.83 38.59 -69.88
N GLY A 461 -10.83 37.34 -69.41
CA GLY A 461 -10.75 36.16 -70.23
C GLY A 461 -9.45 36.09 -71.02
N ASP A 462 -8.37 36.68 -70.49
CA ASP A 462 -7.10 36.82 -71.17
C ASP A 462 -6.25 35.54 -71.09
N GLY A 463 -6.32 34.72 -72.15
CA GLY A 463 -5.47 33.53 -72.26
C GLY A 463 -3.98 33.80 -72.31
N VAL A 464 -3.56 35.04 -72.64
CA VAL A 464 -2.13 35.43 -72.68
C VAL A 464 -1.56 35.56 -71.29
N ALA A 465 -2.37 36.00 -70.31
CA ALA A 465 -1.95 36.11 -68.89
C ALA A 465 -1.51 34.74 -68.29
N PHE A 466 -1.99 33.63 -68.87
CA PHE A 466 -1.68 32.28 -68.42
C PHE A 466 -0.69 31.55 -69.40
N ALA A 467 -0.05 32.27 -70.32
CA ALA A 467 0.87 31.71 -71.29
C ALA A 467 2.17 31.20 -70.62
N ASP A 468 2.67 30.05 -71.04
CA ASP A 468 3.96 29.57 -70.60
C ASP A 468 5.15 30.35 -71.20
N ALA A 469 6.33 30.19 -70.64
CA ALA A 469 7.52 30.94 -71.09
C ALA A 469 7.84 30.76 -72.58
N LYS A 470 7.52 29.60 -73.19
CA LYS A 470 7.69 29.36 -74.62
C LYS A 470 6.67 30.12 -75.43
N GLN A 471 5.43 30.11 -75.00
CA GLN A 471 4.33 30.83 -75.65
C GLN A 471 4.53 32.34 -75.57
N VAL A 472 4.96 32.86 -74.40
CA VAL A 472 5.35 34.26 -74.24
C VAL A 472 6.48 34.65 -75.18
N ALA A 473 7.52 33.80 -75.32
CA ALA A 473 8.64 34.04 -76.26
C ALA A 473 8.17 33.99 -77.73
N VAL A 474 7.23 33.10 -78.07
CA VAL A 474 6.65 33.06 -79.39
C VAL A 474 5.80 34.31 -79.64
N LEU A 475 4.97 34.71 -78.68
CA LEU A 475 4.16 35.93 -78.77
C LEU A 475 5.03 37.19 -78.97
N ALA A 476 6.14 37.29 -78.23
CA ALA A 476 7.11 38.36 -78.38
C ALA A 476 7.69 38.43 -79.80
N ARG A 477 8.11 37.24 -80.35
CA ARG A 477 8.63 37.15 -81.71
C ARG A 477 7.59 37.51 -82.77
N ILE A 478 6.30 37.12 -82.54
CA ILE A 478 5.21 37.51 -83.41
C ILE A 478 4.97 39.03 -83.35
N ASN A 479 5.01 39.61 -82.18
CA ASN A 479 4.87 41.07 -82.01
C ASN A 479 6.05 41.84 -82.66
N ASP A 480 7.29 41.36 -82.46
CA ASP A 480 8.46 41.95 -83.06
C ASP A 480 8.36 41.88 -84.60
N ALA A 481 7.96 40.72 -85.14
CA ALA A 481 7.73 40.57 -86.57
C ALA A 481 6.62 41.49 -87.11
N GLN A 482 5.51 41.64 -86.33
CA GLN A 482 4.43 42.55 -86.71
C GLN A 482 4.91 43.98 -86.70
N GLN A 483 5.68 44.41 -85.70
CA GLN A 483 6.21 45.76 -85.56
C GLN A 483 7.18 46.08 -86.73
N LEU A 484 7.99 45.07 -87.19
CA LEU A 484 8.86 45.22 -88.34
C LEU A 484 8.03 45.42 -89.61
N ILE A 485 6.95 44.67 -89.83
CA ILE A 485 6.05 44.80 -90.98
C ILE A 485 5.37 46.19 -90.91
N ASP A 486 4.92 46.66 -89.77
CA ASP A 486 4.24 47.96 -89.61
C ASP A 486 5.17 49.15 -89.92
N GLN A 487 6.49 48.96 -89.77
CA GLN A 487 7.49 49.96 -90.14
C GLN A 487 7.80 50.07 -91.63
N HIS A 488 7.35 49.07 -92.50
CA HIS A 488 7.59 49.02 -93.92
C HIS A 488 6.28 48.92 -94.75
N PRO A 489 5.36 49.90 -94.60
CA PRO A 489 4.07 49.85 -95.22
C PRO A 489 4.16 49.99 -96.75
N GLY A 490 3.69 49.00 -97.49
CA GLY A 490 3.58 49.10 -98.95
C GLY A 490 4.62 48.32 -99.78
N GLU A 491 5.55 47.63 -99.17
CA GLU A 491 6.51 46.74 -99.81
C GLU A 491 5.86 45.36 -100.10
N SER A 492 5.90 44.89 -101.41
CA SER A 492 5.20 43.67 -101.84
C SER A 492 5.68 42.41 -101.11
N ASP A 493 6.97 42.39 -100.68
CA ASP A 493 7.63 41.24 -100.04
C ASP A 493 7.09 40.99 -98.60
N PHE A 494 6.48 41.98 -98.00
CA PHE A 494 5.91 41.90 -96.61
C PHE A 494 4.44 41.46 -96.57
N SER A 495 3.73 41.38 -97.72
CA SER A 495 2.30 40.95 -97.75
C SER A 495 2.12 39.49 -97.29
N ASP A 496 2.91 38.57 -97.84
CA ASP A 496 2.94 37.16 -97.46
C ASP A 496 3.44 36.94 -96.03
N ALA A 497 4.36 37.79 -95.56
CA ALA A 497 4.83 37.76 -94.20
C ALA A 497 3.77 38.22 -93.21
N SER A 498 2.99 39.26 -93.57
CA SER A 498 1.86 39.77 -92.77
C SER A 498 0.81 38.69 -92.54
N ASP A 499 0.42 37.97 -93.61
CA ASP A 499 -0.56 36.90 -93.49
C ASP A 499 -0.04 35.73 -92.63
N LYS A 500 1.21 35.36 -92.75
CA LYS A 500 1.83 34.33 -91.88
C LYS A 500 1.88 34.77 -90.39
N VAL A 501 2.27 35.99 -90.15
CA VAL A 501 2.30 36.55 -88.78
C VAL A 501 0.89 36.62 -88.16
N ARG A 502 -0.11 37.09 -88.95
CA ARG A 502 -1.51 37.11 -88.53
C ARG A 502 -2.04 35.71 -88.22
N LEU A 503 -1.73 34.70 -89.08
CA LEU A 503 -2.11 33.31 -88.86
C LEU A 503 -1.41 32.72 -87.66
N ALA A 504 -0.13 32.98 -87.45
CA ALA A 504 0.66 32.50 -86.32
C ALA A 504 0.09 33.13 -84.99
N HIS A 505 -0.18 34.43 -85.01
CA HIS A 505 -0.81 35.11 -83.86
C HIS A 505 -2.18 34.52 -83.54
N GLY A 506 -3.06 34.36 -84.60
CA GLY A 506 -4.40 33.79 -84.41
C GLY A 506 -4.36 32.36 -83.87
N ALA A 507 -3.43 31.51 -84.39
CA ALA A 507 -3.27 30.15 -83.90
C ALA A 507 -2.78 30.08 -82.46
N LEU A 508 -1.84 30.95 -82.11
CA LEU A 508 -1.36 31.01 -80.70
C LEU A 508 -2.46 31.50 -79.74
N ILE A 509 -3.17 32.60 -80.09
CA ILE A 509 -4.25 33.10 -79.27
C ILE A 509 -5.39 32.07 -79.15
N TRP A 510 -5.71 31.36 -80.23
CA TRP A 510 -6.72 30.29 -80.17
C TRP A 510 -6.30 29.13 -79.28
N GLN A 511 -5.03 28.69 -79.33
CA GLN A 511 -4.50 27.69 -78.44
C GLN A 511 -4.54 28.16 -76.99
N LEU A 512 -4.10 29.38 -76.70
CA LEU A 512 -4.15 29.97 -75.35
C LEU A 512 -5.59 30.05 -74.83
N ALA A 513 -6.59 30.35 -75.68
CA ALA A 513 -8.00 30.38 -75.30
C ALA A 513 -8.54 28.96 -74.99
N GLN A 514 -8.09 27.94 -75.72
CA GLN A 514 -8.48 26.54 -75.43
C GLN A 514 -7.92 26.06 -74.08
N ASP A 515 -6.68 26.40 -73.79
CA ASP A 515 -5.99 25.99 -72.55
C ASP A 515 -6.37 26.83 -71.34
N PHE A 516 -7.10 27.94 -71.53
CA PHE A 516 -7.37 28.96 -70.53
C PHE A 516 -8.02 28.39 -69.25
N SER A 517 -9.12 27.63 -69.37
CA SER A 517 -9.89 27.13 -68.22
C SER A 517 -9.08 26.14 -67.34
N GLU A 518 -8.26 25.28 -67.99
CA GLU A 518 -7.43 24.35 -67.29
C GLU A 518 -6.29 25.07 -66.56
N ARG A 519 -5.66 26.05 -67.22
CA ARG A 519 -4.52 26.81 -66.64
C ARG A 519 -4.98 27.78 -65.53
N ASP A 520 -6.13 28.42 -65.69
CA ASP A 520 -6.73 29.25 -64.62
C ASP A 520 -7.02 28.38 -63.40
N TRP A 521 -7.67 27.21 -63.63
CA TRP A 521 -7.96 26.30 -62.52
C TRP A 521 -6.67 25.83 -61.80
N GLN A 522 -5.62 25.43 -62.55
CA GLN A 522 -4.37 25.00 -61.99
C GLN A 522 -3.65 26.15 -61.27
N ALA A 523 -3.63 27.36 -61.81
CA ALA A 523 -3.03 28.55 -61.18
C ALA A 523 -3.72 28.89 -59.88
N LYS A 524 -5.05 28.77 -59.81
CA LYS A 524 -5.82 28.99 -58.58
C LYS A 524 -5.54 27.94 -57.54
N LYS A 525 -5.46 26.66 -57.96
CA LYS A 525 -5.12 25.55 -57.08
C LYS A 525 -3.70 25.72 -56.51
N ASP A 526 -2.72 26.02 -57.35
CA ASP A 526 -1.34 26.27 -56.91
C ASP A 526 -1.26 27.47 -55.96
N MET A 527 -2.04 28.53 -56.23
CA MET A 527 -2.09 29.70 -55.39
C MET A 527 -2.73 29.41 -54.01
N GLN A 528 -3.74 28.54 -53.96
CA GLN A 528 -4.36 28.10 -52.74
C GLN A 528 -3.38 27.25 -51.89
N GLU A 529 -2.62 26.38 -52.53
CA GLU A 529 -1.57 25.58 -51.88
C GLU A 529 -0.46 26.48 -51.32
N ILE A 530 0.03 27.45 -52.10
CA ILE A 530 1.03 28.44 -51.67
C ILE A 530 0.49 29.28 -50.48
N ALA A 531 -0.80 29.70 -50.54
CA ALA A 531 -1.43 30.41 -49.46
C ALA A 531 -1.41 29.60 -48.16
N GLY A 532 -1.78 28.31 -48.20
CA GLY A 532 -1.74 27.41 -47.05
C GLY A 532 -0.32 27.22 -46.49
N GLN A 533 0.67 27.06 -47.36
CA GLN A 533 2.07 26.96 -46.94
C GLN A 533 2.60 28.25 -46.28
N LEU A 534 2.23 29.42 -46.81
CA LEU A 534 2.58 30.71 -46.23
C LEU A 534 1.90 30.94 -44.90
N ASP A 535 0.65 30.54 -44.75
CA ASP A 535 -0.08 30.62 -43.47
C ASP A 535 0.59 29.76 -42.40
N HIS A 536 0.96 28.53 -42.76
CA HIS A 536 1.71 27.65 -41.86
C HIS A 536 3.09 28.22 -41.50
N ALA A 537 3.83 28.76 -42.46
CA ALA A 537 5.12 29.40 -42.23
C ALA A 537 4.99 30.62 -41.30
N GLN A 538 3.95 31.42 -41.47
CA GLN A 538 3.66 32.57 -40.61
C GLN A 538 3.28 32.14 -39.19
N GLN A 539 2.53 31.04 -39.04
CA GLN A 539 2.26 30.45 -37.73
C GLN A 539 3.53 30.01 -37.02
N LEU A 540 4.43 29.29 -37.71
CA LEU A 540 5.72 28.88 -37.17
C LEU A 540 6.60 30.06 -36.74
N GLU A 541 6.59 31.17 -37.53
CA GLU A 541 7.29 32.41 -37.17
C GLU A 541 6.72 33.02 -35.88
N GLN A 542 5.39 33.06 -35.74
CA GLN A 542 4.75 33.54 -34.52
C GLN A 542 5.08 32.65 -33.31
N GLU A 543 5.06 31.33 -33.47
CA GLU A 543 5.46 30.38 -32.42
C GLU A 543 6.94 30.57 -32.03
N LEU A 544 7.83 30.82 -32.98
CA LEU A 544 9.24 31.15 -32.73
C LEU A 544 9.39 32.42 -31.90
N LEU A 545 8.67 33.49 -32.26
CA LEU A 545 8.68 34.75 -31.54
C LEU A 545 8.08 34.62 -30.14
N GLN A 546 7.08 33.79 -30.00
CA GLN A 546 6.51 33.46 -28.69
C GLN A 546 7.50 32.66 -27.85
N ALA A 547 8.13 31.62 -28.40
CA ALA A 547 9.16 30.83 -27.73
C ALA A 547 10.34 31.70 -27.27
N GLN A 548 10.76 32.63 -28.10
CA GLN A 548 11.83 33.59 -27.75
C GLN A 548 11.49 34.40 -26.47
N ARG A 549 10.25 34.80 -26.31
CA ARG A 549 9.79 35.58 -25.14
C ARG A 549 9.56 34.72 -23.91
N ASP A 550 8.94 33.54 -24.09
CA ASP A 550 8.41 32.75 -23.00
C ASP A 550 9.44 31.74 -22.43
N GLU A 551 10.34 31.20 -23.27
CA GLU A 551 11.29 30.16 -22.83
C GLU A 551 12.26 30.66 -21.73
N PRO A 552 12.82 31.87 -21.75
CA PRO A 552 13.65 32.34 -20.63
C PRO A 552 12.91 32.35 -19.30
N ALA A 553 11.65 32.80 -19.29
CA ALA A 553 10.81 32.81 -18.09
C ALA A 553 10.51 31.37 -17.60
N ARG A 554 10.30 30.43 -18.51
CA ARG A 554 10.13 29.00 -18.18
C ARG A 554 11.42 28.42 -17.57
N PHE A 555 12.59 28.74 -18.09
CA PHE A 555 13.87 28.31 -17.50
C PHE A 555 14.01 28.82 -16.07
N ASP A 556 13.62 30.07 -15.82
CA ASP A 556 13.68 30.66 -14.47
C ASP A 556 12.66 30.00 -13.52
N GLN A 557 11.47 29.70 -13.99
CA GLN A 557 10.48 28.94 -13.22
C GLN A 557 10.98 27.52 -12.88
N PHE A 558 11.59 26.82 -13.84
CA PHE A 558 12.19 25.50 -13.56
C PHE A 558 13.34 25.62 -12.56
N ALA A 559 14.22 26.60 -12.69
CA ALA A 559 15.30 26.83 -11.74
C ALA A 559 14.77 27.09 -10.32
N GLN A 560 13.75 27.93 -10.18
CA GLN A 560 13.09 28.19 -8.90
C GLN A 560 12.46 26.93 -8.31
N ARG A 561 11.78 26.10 -9.11
CA ARG A 561 11.20 24.83 -8.65
C ARG A 561 12.28 23.86 -8.21
N ILE A 562 13.36 23.70 -8.96
CA ILE A 562 14.49 22.83 -8.60
C ILE A 562 15.10 23.31 -7.28
N ALA A 563 15.36 24.61 -7.14
CA ALA A 563 15.90 25.17 -5.91
C ALA A 563 14.98 24.99 -4.70
N ALA A 564 13.66 25.18 -4.86
CA ALA A 564 12.68 24.97 -3.80
C ALA A 564 12.60 23.51 -3.36
N ILE A 565 12.61 22.56 -4.32
CA ILE A 565 12.63 21.12 -4.03
C ILE A 565 13.94 20.74 -3.34
N SER A 566 15.10 21.24 -3.82
CA SER A 566 16.40 21.01 -3.22
C SER A 566 16.45 21.52 -1.77
N GLN A 567 15.93 22.71 -1.50
CA GLN A 567 15.81 23.24 -0.15
C GLN A 567 14.92 22.34 0.74
N SER A 568 13.78 21.89 0.24
CA SER A 568 12.88 21.00 0.96
C SER A 568 13.53 19.65 1.28
N LEU A 569 14.24 19.04 0.31
CA LEU A 569 14.98 17.79 0.51
C LEU A 569 16.08 17.96 1.57
N ASN A 570 16.87 19.03 1.48
CA ASN A 570 17.94 19.30 2.44
C ASN A 570 17.41 19.54 3.86
N ALA A 571 16.19 20.04 4.00
CA ALA A 571 15.51 20.15 5.30
C ALA A 571 14.94 18.83 5.81
N MET A 572 14.46 17.95 4.90
CA MET A 572 13.84 16.67 5.25
C MET A 572 14.86 15.59 5.62
N ILE A 573 16.01 15.52 4.93
CA ILE A 573 17.04 14.49 5.14
C ILE A 573 17.47 14.41 6.62
N PRO A 574 17.91 15.49 7.29
CA PRO A 574 18.32 15.42 8.69
C PRO A 574 17.13 15.09 9.62
N ARG A 575 15.93 15.54 9.29
CA ARG A 575 14.72 15.24 10.08
C ARG A 575 14.38 13.76 10.01
N ILE A 576 14.47 13.14 8.84
CA ILE A 576 14.23 11.69 8.69
C ILE A 576 15.32 10.89 9.41
N ALA A 577 16.58 11.31 9.36
CA ALA A 577 17.67 10.66 10.10
C ALA A 577 17.40 10.68 11.62
N THR A 578 16.91 11.80 12.17
CA THR A 578 16.52 11.89 13.58
C THR A 578 15.34 10.96 13.90
N LEU A 579 14.28 11.00 13.09
CA LEU A 579 13.13 10.12 13.28
C LEU A 579 13.49 8.63 13.16
N GLN A 580 14.42 8.28 12.28
CA GLN A 580 14.92 6.93 12.14
C GLN A 580 15.64 6.47 13.40
N GLN A 581 16.46 7.33 14.01
CA GLN A 581 17.12 7.04 15.28
C GLN A 581 16.11 6.89 16.43
N GLU A 582 15.14 7.79 16.52
CA GLU A 582 14.07 7.69 17.53
C GLU A 582 13.26 6.40 17.37
N GLN A 583 12.93 6.02 16.14
CA GLN A 583 12.18 4.81 15.85
C GLN A 583 13.02 3.56 16.12
N GLN A 584 14.34 3.60 15.88
CA GLN A 584 15.27 2.54 16.27
C GLN A 584 15.23 2.30 17.78
N LEU A 585 15.32 3.35 18.57
CA LEU A 585 15.22 3.27 20.02
C LEU A 585 13.85 2.74 20.48
N ALA A 586 12.76 3.13 19.81
CA ALA A 586 11.43 2.62 20.12
C ALA A 586 11.31 1.10 19.87
N VAL A 587 11.82 0.60 18.74
CA VAL A 587 11.87 -0.85 18.44
C VAL A 587 12.67 -1.61 19.50
N GLN A 588 13.85 -1.09 19.85
CA GLN A 588 14.70 -1.68 20.89
C GLN A 588 13.99 -1.65 22.25
N GLY A 589 13.35 -0.53 22.59
CA GLY A 589 12.62 -0.36 23.85
C GLY A 589 11.51 -1.39 24.03
N ILE A 590 10.66 -1.60 23.02
CA ILE A 590 9.57 -2.60 23.05
C ILE A 590 10.14 -4.00 23.31
N ALA A 591 11.24 -4.36 22.64
CA ALA A 591 11.86 -5.66 22.83
C ALA A 591 12.48 -5.81 24.24
N ILE A 592 13.20 -4.79 24.73
CA ILE A 592 13.82 -4.80 26.05
C ILE A 592 12.76 -4.84 27.16
N ASP A 593 11.67 -4.08 27.03
CA ASP A 593 10.58 -4.07 28.02
C ASP A 593 9.93 -5.45 28.14
N GLN A 594 9.69 -6.13 27.02
CA GLN A 594 9.12 -7.47 27.03
C GLN A 594 10.07 -8.48 27.67
N LEU A 595 11.36 -8.47 27.31
CA LEU A 595 12.35 -9.39 27.91
C LEU A 595 12.58 -9.07 29.41
N SER A 596 12.51 -7.81 29.81
CA SER A 596 12.58 -7.39 31.21
C SER A 596 11.39 -7.91 32.01
N HIS A 597 10.20 -7.90 31.44
CA HIS A 597 9.01 -8.49 32.07
C HIS A 597 9.16 -10.03 32.22
N GLU A 598 9.72 -10.71 31.24
CA GLU A 598 10.02 -12.14 31.35
C GLU A 598 11.02 -12.44 32.47
N LYS A 599 12.05 -11.61 32.65
CA LYS A 599 12.97 -11.70 33.79
C LYS A 599 12.28 -11.55 35.15
N GLU A 600 11.34 -10.62 35.26
CA GLU A 600 10.56 -10.48 36.49
C GLU A 600 9.76 -11.74 36.82
N LEU A 601 9.15 -12.37 35.81
CA LEU A 601 8.44 -13.63 35.96
C LEU A 601 9.38 -14.76 36.37
N LEU A 602 10.56 -14.88 35.76
CA LEU A 602 11.59 -15.86 36.14
C LEU A 602 12.03 -15.70 37.57
N THR A 603 12.24 -14.47 38.03
CA THR A 603 12.59 -14.17 39.42
C THR A 603 11.48 -14.63 40.39
N GLN A 604 10.22 -14.46 40.03
CA GLN A 604 9.08 -14.93 40.80
C GLN A 604 9.03 -16.45 40.85
N TYR A 605 9.20 -17.14 39.70
CA TYR A 605 9.23 -18.60 39.63
C TYR A 605 10.41 -19.19 40.39
N ALA A 606 11.61 -18.60 40.27
CA ALA A 606 12.76 -19.02 41.06
C ALA A 606 12.54 -18.89 42.58
N THR A 607 11.87 -17.82 43.01
CA THR A 607 11.51 -17.60 44.43
C THR A 607 10.50 -18.64 44.90
N GLN A 608 9.47 -18.94 44.10
CA GLN A 608 8.47 -19.98 44.40
C GLN A 608 9.13 -21.36 44.47
N ALA A 609 10.05 -21.70 43.57
CA ALA A 609 10.79 -22.95 43.59
C ALA A 609 11.60 -23.10 44.87
N ARG A 610 12.36 -22.06 45.27
CA ARG A 610 13.14 -22.05 46.51
C ARG A 610 12.26 -22.21 47.74
N PHE A 611 11.11 -21.53 47.77
CA PHE A 611 10.16 -21.66 48.89
C PHE A 611 9.57 -23.08 48.96
N ALA A 612 9.13 -23.64 47.84
CA ALA A 612 8.60 -25.00 47.75
C ALA A 612 9.68 -26.04 48.18
N LEU A 613 10.93 -25.86 47.75
CA LEU A 613 12.05 -26.69 48.17
C LEU A 613 12.27 -26.64 49.69
N ALA A 614 12.24 -25.45 50.29
CA ALA A 614 12.36 -25.30 51.74
C ALA A 614 11.25 -26.04 52.48
N GLN A 615 9.99 -25.91 52.02
CA GLN A 615 8.84 -26.64 52.60
C GLN A 615 9.02 -28.17 52.49
N LEU A 616 9.62 -28.67 51.41
CA LEU A 616 9.91 -30.10 51.24
C LEU A 616 10.92 -30.58 52.28
N TYR A 617 11.98 -29.81 52.55
CA TYR A 617 12.93 -30.14 53.60
C TYR A 617 12.27 -30.18 54.97
N ASP A 618 11.40 -29.22 55.32
CA ASP A 618 10.66 -29.21 56.59
C ASP A 618 9.74 -30.43 56.69
N ARG A 619 9.04 -30.84 55.63
CA ARG A 619 8.20 -32.05 55.60
C ARG A 619 9.04 -33.32 55.78
N GLY A 620 10.24 -33.37 55.15
CA GLY A 620 11.15 -34.51 55.22
C GLY A 620 11.80 -34.69 56.62
N THR A 621 12.09 -33.57 57.30
CA THR A 621 12.67 -33.60 58.63
C THR A 621 11.62 -33.83 59.74
N GLY A 622 10.38 -33.39 59.52
CA GLY A 622 9.26 -33.59 60.49
C GLY A 622 8.82 -35.05 60.64
N HIS A 623 9.21 -35.96 59.72
CA HIS A 623 8.98 -37.40 59.85
C HIS A 623 10.09 -38.16 60.58
N THR A 624 11.14 -37.49 61.02
CA THR A 624 12.31 -38.11 61.70
C THR A 624 12.40 -37.73 63.19
N VAL A 625 11.43 -37.07 63.78
CA VAL A 625 11.40 -36.89 65.23
C VAL A 625 10.80 -38.15 65.85
N PRO A 626 11.60 -39.01 66.54
CA PRO A 626 11.05 -40.14 67.28
C PRO A 626 10.16 -39.58 68.41
N LYS A 627 8.91 -40.07 68.54
CA LYS A 627 8.16 -39.95 69.77
C LYS A 627 8.97 -40.56 70.91
N THR A 628 9.64 -39.76 71.67
CA THR A 628 10.11 -40.16 73.00
C THR A 628 8.88 -40.48 73.82
N GLU A 629 8.69 -41.76 74.15
CA GLU A 629 7.78 -42.24 75.17
C GLU A 629 8.15 -41.51 76.47
N ALA A 630 7.29 -40.58 76.93
CA ALA A 630 7.38 -40.08 78.27
C ALA A 630 6.78 -41.13 79.22
N ASP A 631 7.68 -41.75 79.91
CA ASP A 631 7.46 -42.73 80.98
C ASP A 631 6.49 -42.14 82.04
N HIS A 632 5.50 -42.95 82.42
CA HIS A 632 4.67 -42.75 83.56
C HIS A 632 5.47 -42.75 84.84
N ALA A 633 5.35 -41.71 85.63
CA ALA A 633 5.57 -41.80 87.05
C ALA A 633 4.51 -40.92 87.79
N THR A 634 3.55 -41.60 88.34
CA THR A 634 2.75 -41.13 89.50
C THR A 634 3.52 -41.36 90.83
N PRO A 635 3.31 -40.70 91.96
CA PRO A 635 2.12 -40.80 92.69
C PRO A 635 1.33 -39.51 92.94
#